data_353cec7229939ebb62e8970e6c34a795
#
_entry.id   353cec7229939ebb62e8970e6c34a795
#
_cell.length_a   1.000
_cell.length_b   1.000
_cell.length_c   1.000
_cell.angle_alpha   90.00
_cell.angle_beta   90.00
_cell.angle_gamma   90.00
#
_symmetry.space_group_name_H-M   'P 1'
#
loop_
_entity.id
_entity.type
_entity.pdbx_description
1 polymer ?
#
loop_
_entity_poly.entity_id
_entity_poly.type
_entity_poly.pdbx_seq_one_letter_code
_entity_poly.pdbx_strand_id
1 'polypeptide(L)'
;ASDVYKRQDNDSIKYFTNLLTKKIPTKDEVEQWSQGTPSEQFMKSMQYVGDISACYETEKYIFITIQGMPPGYGIINKENNQTYYMPTHKYKNMPNGGAIATTGKEFISYMIPTEDNIQQILSSVTDTEKQLQIKSLDEESNPILVLFSYK
;
A
#
# COMPACT_ATOMS: atom_id res chain seq x y z
N ALA A 1 -2.02 -1.25 20.04
CA ALA A 1 -2.47 -0.14 19.20
C ALA A 1 -1.26 0.51 18.55
N SER A 2 -1.23 0.50 17.23
CA SER A 2 -0.13 1.16 16.51
C SER A 2 -0.55 2.59 16.19
N ASP A 3 0.21 3.56 16.68
CA ASP A 3 0.11 4.94 16.25
C ASP A 3 0.60 5.02 14.81
N VAL A 4 -0.29 5.23 13.89
CA VAL A 4 0.04 5.14 12.46
C VAL A 4 0.47 6.48 11.88
N TYR A 5 0.13 7.59 12.51
CA TYR A 5 0.44 8.89 11.93
C TYR A 5 0.53 10.01 12.98
N LYS A 6 1.69 10.67 13.00
CA LYS A 6 1.90 11.89 13.78
C LYS A 6 2.15 13.06 12.81
N ARG A 7 1.20 13.95 12.65
CA ARG A 7 1.40 15.20 11.92
C ARG A 7 1.94 16.26 12.87
N GLN A 8 3.01 16.94 12.47
CA GLN A 8 3.73 17.89 13.33
C GLN A 8 3.02 19.23 13.60
N ASP A 9 1.83 19.46 13.09
CA ASP A 9 1.07 20.65 13.45
C ASP A 9 0.45 20.45 14.84
N ASN A 10 1.08 20.98 15.85
CA ASN A 10 0.64 21.01 17.26
C ASN A 10 0.78 19.69 18.05
N ASP A 11 1.76 18.83 17.76
CA ASP A 11 2.07 17.63 18.57
C ASP A 11 0.86 16.70 18.86
N SER A 12 -0.23 16.79 18.10
CA SER A 12 -1.42 15.97 18.29
C SER A 12 -1.43 14.75 17.39
N ILE A 13 -1.74 13.58 17.95
CA ILE A 13 -2.07 12.38 17.21
C ILE A 13 -3.46 12.60 16.59
N LYS A 14 -3.54 12.71 15.26
CA LYS A 14 -4.81 12.95 14.56
C LYS A 14 -5.57 11.69 14.19
N TYR A 15 -4.85 10.61 13.96
CA TYR A 15 -5.44 9.36 13.47
C TYR A 15 -4.93 8.18 14.25
N PHE A 16 -5.86 7.36 14.64
CA PHE A 16 -5.61 6.06 15.23
C PHE A 16 -6.26 5.01 14.34
N THR A 17 -5.52 3.99 13.92
CA THR A 17 -6.09 2.90 13.16
C THR A 17 -5.76 1.57 13.82
N ASN A 18 -6.75 0.68 13.80
CA ASN A 18 -6.59 -0.70 14.18
C ASN A 18 -6.59 -1.55 12.90
N LEU A 19 -5.46 -2.12 12.56
CA LEU A 19 -5.34 -3.07 11.45
C LEU A 19 -5.89 -4.42 11.89
N LEU A 20 -7.21 -4.51 11.99
CA LEU A 20 -8.02 -5.57 12.61
C LEU A 20 -7.66 -7.01 12.23
N THR A 21 -6.91 -7.24 11.18
CA THR A 21 -6.60 -8.58 10.66
C THR A 21 -5.26 -9.14 11.10
N LYS A 22 -4.39 -8.30 11.67
CA LYS A 22 -3.06 -8.73 12.15
C LYS A 22 -2.69 -8.00 13.43
N LYS A 23 -2.08 -8.73 14.34
CA LYS A 23 -1.56 -8.19 15.59
C LYS A 23 -0.18 -7.58 15.38
N ILE A 24 0.18 -6.62 16.24
CA ILE A 24 1.57 -6.28 16.50
C ILE A 24 2.05 -7.25 17.57
N PRO A 25 3.23 -7.89 17.43
CA PRO A 25 3.72 -8.82 18.43
C PRO A 25 4.03 -8.08 19.74
N THR A 26 3.72 -8.70 20.84
CA THR A 26 4.17 -8.24 22.15
C THR A 26 5.68 -8.52 22.32
N LYS A 27 6.33 -7.83 23.26
CA LYS A 27 7.74 -8.07 23.56
C LYS A 27 8.02 -9.53 23.90
N ASP A 28 7.15 -10.14 24.71
CA ASP A 28 7.30 -11.55 25.13
C ASP A 28 7.18 -12.52 23.95
N GLU A 29 6.27 -12.25 23.01
CA GLU A 29 6.15 -13.04 21.78
C GLU A 29 7.42 -12.93 20.93
N VAL A 30 7.99 -11.73 20.76
CA VAL A 30 9.25 -11.54 20.01
C VAL A 30 10.41 -12.27 20.71
N GLU A 31 10.52 -12.19 22.02
CA GLU A 31 11.54 -12.90 22.79
C GLU A 31 11.42 -14.42 22.65
N GLN A 32 10.21 -14.97 22.67
CA GLN A 32 9.98 -16.39 22.41
C GLN A 32 10.38 -16.81 21.01
N TRP A 33 10.14 -15.96 20.01
CA TRP A 33 10.51 -16.27 18.62
C TRP A 33 12.02 -16.27 18.43
N SER A 34 12.73 -15.35 19.10
CA SER A 34 14.18 -15.24 18.98
C SER A 34 14.92 -16.51 19.41
N GLN A 35 14.26 -17.38 20.17
CA GLN A 35 14.80 -18.67 20.62
C GLN A 35 14.58 -19.81 19.61
N GLY A 36 13.76 -19.59 18.59
CA GLY A 36 13.47 -20.58 17.55
C GLY A 36 14.48 -20.57 16.40
N THR A 37 14.38 -21.57 15.54
CA THR A 37 15.13 -21.59 14.28
C THR A 37 14.71 -20.43 13.36
N PRO A 38 15.57 -19.98 12.41
CA PRO A 38 15.20 -18.93 11.46
C PRO A 38 13.89 -19.21 10.70
N SER A 39 13.63 -20.48 10.36
CA SER A 39 12.40 -20.90 9.69
C SER A 39 11.17 -20.71 10.59
N GLU A 40 11.25 -21.09 11.86
CA GLU A 40 10.16 -20.91 12.82
C GLU A 40 9.90 -19.44 13.12
N GLN A 41 10.96 -18.64 13.25
CA GLN A 41 10.86 -17.19 13.41
C GLN A 41 10.14 -16.55 12.22
N PHE A 42 10.51 -16.93 11.01
CA PHE A 42 9.88 -16.47 9.78
C PHE A 42 8.39 -16.85 9.75
N MET A 43 8.05 -18.11 9.97
CA MET A 43 6.65 -18.57 9.97
C MET A 43 5.79 -17.87 11.00
N LYS A 44 6.32 -17.59 12.19
CA LYS A 44 5.62 -16.85 13.24
C LYS A 44 5.45 -15.36 12.86
N SER A 45 6.49 -14.74 12.32
CA SER A 45 6.43 -13.34 11.88
C SER A 45 5.36 -13.09 10.82
N MET A 46 5.04 -14.08 9.99
CA MET A 46 3.98 -13.99 8.98
C MET A 46 2.58 -13.71 9.55
N GLN A 47 2.36 -13.98 10.84
CA GLN A 47 1.07 -13.76 11.51
C GLN A 47 0.89 -12.32 11.99
N TYR A 48 1.91 -11.48 11.89
CA TYR A 48 1.95 -10.14 12.45
C TYR A 48 2.22 -9.08 11.39
N VAL A 49 1.88 -7.84 11.72
CA VAL A 49 2.34 -6.68 10.95
C VAL A 49 3.84 -6.53 11.20
N GLY A 50 4.64 -6.64 10.13
CA GLY A 50 6.09 -6.50 10.25
C GLY A 50 6.50 -5.05 10.42
N ASP A 51 6.05 -4.19 9.50
CA ASP A 51 6.40 -2.76 9.49
C ASP A 51 5.40 -1.97 8.64
N ILE A 52 5.41 -0.66 8.81
CA ILE A 52 4.74 0.31 7.96
C ILE A 52 5.83 1.08 7.21
N SER A 53 6.02 0.78 5.94
CA SER A 53 7.13 1.31 5.16
C SER A 53 6.82 2.63 4.47
N ALA A 54 5.56 2.97 4.28
CA ALA A 54 5.15 4.24 3.67
C ALA A 54 3.77 4.67 4.16
N CYS A 55 3.59 5.99 4.24
CA CYS A 55 2.32 6.60 4.58
C CYS A 55 2.14 7.87 3.71
N TYR A 56 1.08 7.90 2.92
CA TYR A 56 0.73 9.03 2.06
C TYR A 56 -0.68 9.51 2.36
N GLU A 57 -0.87 10.81 2.41
CA GLU A 57 -2.14 11.42 2.77
C GLU A 57 -2.69 12.29 1.62
N THR A 58 -3.96 12.11 1.33
CA THR A 58 -4.77 13.01 0.50
C THR A 58 -5.78 13.75 1.36
N GLU A 59 -6.59 14.62 0.76
CA GLU A 59 -7.69 15.29 1.46
C GLU A 59 -8.65 14.28 2.14
N LYS A 60 -8.92 13.14 1.50
CA LYS A 60 -9.94 12.16 1.94
C LYS A 60 -9.39 10.89 2.54
N TYR A 61 -8.19 10.48 2.16
CA TYR A 61 -7.66 9.17 2.48
C TYR A 61 -6.22 9.22 2.98
N ILE A 62 -5.86 8.25 3.81
CA ILE A 62 -4.48 7.92 4.14
C ILE A 62 -4.20 6.54 3.55
N PHE A 63 -3.13 6.43 2.78
CA PHE A 63 -2.62 5.20 2.22
C PHE A 63 -1.39 4.74 3.00
N ILE A 64 -1.36 3.49 3.42
CA ILE A 64 -0.28 2.90 4.20
C ILE A 64 0.22 1.66 3.48
N THR A 65 1.51 1.54 3.30
CA THR A 65 2.14 0.29 2.86
C THR A 65 2.54 -0.55 4.06
N ILE A 66 2.02 -1.76 4.13
CA ILE A 66 2.21 -2.68 5.25
C ILE A 66 3.16 -3.79 4.79
N GLN A 67 4.30 -3.87 5.46
CA GLN A 67 5.22 -4.99 5.33
C GLN A 67 4.74 -6.16 6.19
N GLY A 68 4.82 -7.35 5.66
CA GLY A 68 4.38 -8.56 6.37
C GLY A 68 3.99 -9.66 5.40
N MET A 69 3.42 -10.73 5.90
CA MET A 69 2.92 -11.82 5.06
C MET A 69 1.43 -12.10 5.35
N PRO A 70 0.56 -11.94 4.35
CA PRO A 70 0.83 -11.34 3.04
C PRO A 70 1.09 -9.83 3.18
N PRO A 71 1.96 -9.26 2.32
CA PRO A 71 2.11 -7.82 2.25
C PRO A 71 0.80 -7.18 1.77
N GLY A 72 0.57 -5.95 2.14
CA GLY A 72 -0.69 -5.29 1.81
C GLY A 72 -0.65 -3.79 1.93
N TYR A 73 -1.80 -3.21 1.66
CA TYR A 73 -2.05 -1.79 1.81
C TYR A 73 -3.16 -1.55 2.81
N GLY A 74 -3.00 -0.54 3.64
CA GLY A 74 -4.05 0.01 4.47
C GLY A 74 -4.58 1.30 3.85
N ILE A 75 -5.89 1.46 3.82
CA ILE A 75 -6.54 2.70 3.40
C ILE A 75 -7.46 3.15 4.51
N ILE A 76 -7.23 4.35 5.00
CA ILE A 76 -8.05 4.97 6.03
C ILE A 76 -8.87 6.07 5.38
N ASN A 77 -10.17 5.96 5.45
CA ASN A 77 -11.08 7.05 5.07
C ASN A 77 -11.14 8.06 6.23
N LYS A 78 -10.73 9.31 5.98
CA LYS A 78 -10.65 10.37 7.00
C LYS A 78 -12.01 10.90 7.44
N GLU A 79 -13.06 10.72 6.63
CA GLU A 79 -14.40 11.22 6.95
C GLU A 79 -15.10 10.34 7.99
N ASN A 80 -14.90 9.03 7.91
CA ASN A 80 -15.59 8.07 8.79
C ASN A 80 -14.66 7.18 9.62
N ASN A 81 -13.34 7.37 9.53
CA ASN A 81 -12.30 6.59 10.20
C ASN A 81 -12.35 5.08 9.87
N GLN A 82 -12.99 4.68 8.78
CA GLN A 82 -12.97 3.29 8.35
C GLN A 82 -11.62 2.94 7.74
N THR A 83 -11.10 1.80 8.16
CA THR A 83 -9.84 1.25 7.66
C THR A 83 -10.11 0.00 6.84
N TYR A 84 -9.54 -0.04 5.64
CA TYR A 84 -9.58 -1.18 4.73
C TYR A 84 -8.18 -1.75 4.58
N TYR A 85 -8.04 -3.05 4.79
CA TYR A 85 -6.81 -3.77 4.48
C TYR A 85 -6.94 -4.50 3.16
N MET A 86 -5.97 -4.30 2.28
CA MET A 86 -5.93 -4.93 0.97
C MET A 86 -4.63 -5.72 0.81
N PRO A 87 -4.69 -7.07 0.87
CA PRO A 87 -3.53 -7.89 0.52
C PRO A 87 -3.12 -7.67 -0.94
N THR A 88 -1.83 -7.49 -1.23
CA THR A 88 -1.34 -7.19 -2.59
C THR A 88 -1.77 -8.21 -3.64
N HIS A 89 -1.82 -9.50 -3.27
CA HIS A 89 -2.20 -10.59 -4.18
C HIS A 89 -3.68 -10.60 -4.61
N LYS A 90 -4.55 -9.85 -3.92
CA LYS A 90 -5.98 -9.78 -4.25
C LYS A 90 -6.35 -8.66 -5.21
N TYR A 91 -5.47 -7.70 -5.40
CA TYR A 91 -5.75 -6.50 -6.19
C TYR A 91 -4.89 -6.44 -7.44
N LYS A 92 -5.39 -7.06 -8.50
CA LYS A 92 -4.76 -7.01 -9.82
C LYS A 92 -4.69 -5.59 -10.42
N ASN A 93 -5.52 -4.66 -9.89
CA ASN A 93 -5.66 -3.31 -10.45
C ASN A 93 -4.89 -2.23 -9.67
N MET A 94 -4.08 -2.61 -8.68
CA MET A 94 -3.19 -1.66 -8.00
C MET A 94 -1.86 -1.60 -8.74
N PRO A 95 -1.32 -0.39 -8.94
CA PRO A 95 0.04 -0.25 -9.45
C PRO A 95 1.03 -1.03 -8.59
N ASN A 96 2.00 -1.68 -9.20
CA ASN A 96 3.04 -2.41 -8.49
C ASN A 96 3.76 -1.49 -7.50
N GLY A 97 3.73 -1.84 -6.22
CA GLY A 97 4.36 -1.05 -5.16
C GLY A 97 3.45 -0.05 -4.44
N GLY A 98 2.19 0.10 -4.88
CA GLY A 98 1.25 1.04 -4.24
C GLY A 98 1.61 2.51 -4.49
N ALA A 99 1.19 3.40 -3.59
CA ALA A 99 1.52 4.81 -3.67
C ALA A 99 3.00 5.06 -3.33
N ILE A 100 3.62 5.97 -4.06
CA ILE A 100 4.99 6.48 -3.81
C ILE A 100 5.01 7.97 -3.46
N ALA A 101 3.92 8.68 -3.74
CA ALA A 101 3.74 10.10 -3.46
C ALA A 101 2.24 10.46 -3.50
N THR A 102 1.94 11.74 -3.28
CA THR A 102 0.59 12.30 -3.38
C THR A 102 0.59 13.71 -3.95
N THR A 103 -0.48 14.07 -4.65
CA THR A 103 -0.77 15.46 -5.04
C THR A 103 -1.57 16.21 -3.97
N GLY A 104 -1.96 15.55 -2.88
CA GLY A 104 -2.95 16.02 -1.90
C GLY A 104 -4.39 15.62 -2.26
N LYS A 105 -4.69 15.34 -3.52
CA LYS A 105 -6.01 14.86 -3.98
C LYS A 105 -5.96 13.41 -4.45
N GLU A 106 -4.88 13.03 -5.10
CA GLU A 106 -4.67 11.72 -5.69
C GLU A 106 -3.36 11.14 -5.19
N PHE A 107 -3.28 9.83 -5.19
CA PHE A 107 -2.05 9.09 -4.98
C PHE A 107 -1.31 8.94 -6.31
N ILE A 108 0.02 8.96 -6.23
CA ILE A 108 0.92 8.77 -7.36
C ILE A 108 1.60 7.42 -7.20
N SER A 109 1.68 6.67 -8.27
CA SER A 109 2.47 5.45 -8.37
C SER A 109 3.15 5.36 -9.73
N TYR A 110 3.90 4.31 -9.98
CA TYR A 110 4.42 3.99 -11.30
C TYR A 110 4.20 2.52 -11.63
N MET A 111 4.17 2.23 -12.92
CA MET A 111 4.12 0.86 -13.42
C MET A 111 5.18 0.67 -14.50
N ILE A 112 5.92 -0.43 -14.42
CA ILE A 112 6.79 -0.87 -15.51
C ILE A 112 5.89 -1.36 -16.64
N PRO A 113 6.11 -0.96 -17.89
CA PRO A 113 5.23 -1.31 -19.02
C PRO A 113 5.44 -2.75 -19.51
N THR A 114 5.21 -3.72 -18.64
CA THR A 114 5.09 -5.12 -19.03
C THR A 114 3.77 -5.35 -19.78
N GLU A 115 3.66 -6.43 -20.54
CA GLU A 115 2.43 -6.75 -21.29
C GLU A 115 1.20 -6.78 -20.36
N ASP A 116 1.31 -7.42 -19.20
CA ASP A 116 0.22 -7.48 -18.21
C ASP A 116 -0.18 -6.11 -17.67
N ASN A 117 0.80 -5.27 -17.34
CA ASN A 117 0.56 -3.92 -16.83
C ASN A 117 -0.05 -3.00 -17.90
N ILE A 118 0.39 -3.12 -19.15
CA ILE A 118 -0.19 -2.41 -20.29
C ILE A 118 -1.66 -2.77 -20.46
N GLN A 119 -2.00 -4.06 -20.47
CA GLN A 119 -3.39 -4.52 -20.57
C GLN A 119 -4.25 -4.01 -19.41
N GLN A 120 -3.70 -4.03 -18.21
CA GLN A 120 -4.38 -3.50 -17.03
C GLN A 120 -4.71 -2.01 -17.16
N ILE A 121 -3.75 -1.18 -17.56
CA ILE A 121 -3.95 0.26 -17.72
C ILE A 121 -4.94 0.55 -18.84
N LEU A 122 -4.83 -0.15 -19.97
CA LEU A 122 -5.73 0.02 -21.11
C LEU A 122 -7.19 -0.21 -20.74
N SER A 123 -7.48 -1.12 -19.82
CA SER A 123 -8.84 -1.36 -19.32
C SER A 123 -9.46 -0.15 -18.60
N SER A 124 -8.63 0.75 -18.10
CA SER A 124 -9.04 1.93 -17.31
C SER A 124 -8.97 3.24 -18.09
N VAL A 125 -8.34 3.26 -19.26
CA VAL A 125 -8.16 4.46 -20.08
C VAL A 125 -9.23 4.49 -21.19
N THR A 126 -10.02 5.55 -21.21
CA THR A 126 -11.09 5.74 -22.23
C THR A 126 -10.65 6.59 -23.43
N ASP A 127 -9.56 7.35 -23.28
CA ASP A 127 -9.01 8.21 -24.32
C ASP A 127 -8.25 7.38 -25.35
N THR A 128 -8.70 7.44 -26.61
CA THR A 128 -8.16 6.63 -27.71
C THR A 128 -6.71 6.98 -28.06
N GLU A 129 -6.33 8.26 -27.99
CA GLU A 129 -4.96 8.68 -28.27
C GLU A 129 -4.00 8.15 -27.20
N LYS A 130 -4.39 8.27 -25.93
CA LYS A 130 -3.63 7.70 -24.83
C LYS A 130 -3.54 6.17 -24.90
N GLN A 131 -4.62 5.50 -25.31
CA GLN A 131 -4.58 4.06 -25.53
C GLN A 131 -3.55 3.65 -26.59
N LEU A 132 -3.44 4.41 -27.69
CA LEU A 132 -2.44 4.14 -28.72
C LEU A 132 -1.02 4.37 -28.21
N GLN A 133 -0.79 5.45 -27.45
CA GLN A 133 0.51 5.72 -26.82
C GLN A 133 0.89 4.59 -25.86
N ILE A 134 -0.03 4.14 -25.01
CA ILE A 134 0.24 3.05 -24.04
C ILE A 134 0.54 1.73 -24.75
N LYS A 135 -0.18 1.41 -25.84
CA LYS A 135 0.05 0.20 -26.65
C LYS A 135 1.42 0.17 -27.35
N SER A 136 2.03 1.33 -27.57
CA SER A 136 3.35 1.42 -28.19
C SER A 136 4.53 1.25 -27.21
N LEU A 137 4.23 1.13 -25.91
CA LEU A 137 5.24 0.93 -24.88
C LEU A 137 5.64 -0.55 -24.79
N ASP A 138 6.86 -0.77 -24.34
CA ASP A 138 7.46 -2.07 -24.07
C ASP A 138 8.27 -2.04 -22.76
N GLU A 139 8.87 -3.16 -22.39
CA GLU A 139 9.62 -3.30 -21.14
C GLU A 139 10.88 -2.42 -21.07
N GLU A 140 11.40 -1.94 -22.21
CA GLU A 140 12.54 -1.03 -22.29
C GLU A 140 12.11 0.45 -22.19
N SER A 141 10.80 0.72 -22.26
CA SER A 141 10.24 2.05 -22.15
C SER A 141 10.31 2.56 -20.70
N ASN A 142 10.27 3.89 -20.55
CA ASN A 142 10.21 4.49 -19.21
C ASN A 142 8.95 4.05 -18.46
N PRO A 143 9.01 3.93 -17.11
CA PRO A 143 7.84 3.62 -16.31
C PRO A 143 6.69 4.60 -16.53
N ILE A 144 5.47 4.08 -16.53
CA ILE A 144 4.24 4.86 -16.67
C ILE A 144 3.90 5.45 -15.30
N LEU A 145 3.72 6.76 -15.24
CA LEU A 145 3.22 7.43 -14.04
C LEU A 145 1.70 7.24 -13.96
N VAL A 146 1.23 6.74 -12.83
CA VAL A 146 -0.19 6.46 -12.58
C VAL A 146 -0.70 7.34 -11.44
N LEU A 147 -1.76 8.11 -11.71
CA LEU A 147 -2.51 8.81 -10.69
C LEU A 147 -3.80 8.03 -10.40
N PHE A 148 -4.08 7.80 -9.13
CA PHE A 148 -5.27 7.05 -8.72
C PHE A 148 -5.90 7.60 -7.45
N SER A 149 -7.20 7.38 -7.31
CA SER A 149 -7.98 7.71 -6.11
C SER A 149 -8.95 6.60 -5.77
N TYR A 150 -9.36 6.53 -4.51
CA TYR A 150 -10.44 5.64 -4.08
C TYR A 150 -11.79 6.34 -4.23
N LYS A 151 -12.80 5.56 -4.60
CA LYS A 151 -14.18 6.01 -4.69
C LYS A 151 -15.01 5.46 -3.55
#